data_9ded0b5e9e6cf80f4b3033d065b79edc
#
_entry.id   9ded0b5e9e6cf80f4b3033d065b79edc
#
_cell.length_a   1.000
_cell.length_b   1.000
_cell.length_c   1.000
_cell.angle_alpha   90.00
_cell.angle_beta   90.00
_cell.angle_gamma   90.00
#
_symmetry.space_group_name_H-M   'P 1'
#
loop_
_entity.id
_entity.type
_entity.pdbx_description
1 polymer ?
#
loop_
_entity_poly.entity_id
_entity_poly.type
_entity_poly.pdbx_seq_one_letter_code
_entity_poly.pdbx_strand_id
1 'polypeptide(L)'
;MKIYIDFDDTIAQSLPVVVDIINKRYGRDTNVQDIEKWNFSDVYPDISLHDIVKVFGEDEFFKHLKPKEDVVRILHKFCKRNELIVVSKVDTKALWNKNGWLDRTLRNVGIDIKFIGIPLGKSKGLIDMSGGIMIDDNVTFLKETNAKYKILFDNNTKFHRNQKWDGIRVDNWKDLDIVLSEIISKEKGITNGKI
;
A
#
# COMPACT_ATOMS: atom_id res chain seq x y z
N MET A 1 17.52 6.44 -5.74
CA MET A 1 16.25 6.34 -6.49
C MET A 1 15.10 6.67 -5.55
N LYS A 2 13.96 7.22 -6.03
CA LYS A 2 12.76 7.40 -5.23
C LYS A 2 11.87 6.16 -5.34
N ILE A 3 11.40 5.67 -4.21
CA ILE A 3 10.48 4.53 -4.12
C ILE A 3 9.22 5.03 -3.44
N TYR A 4 8.15 5.12 -4.21
CA TYR A 4 6.82 5.50 -3.77
C TYR A 4 6.03 4.24 -3.43
N ILE A 5 5.35 4.24 -2.29
CA ILE A 5 4.72 3.03 -1.75
C ILE A 5 3.33 3.42 -1.24
N ASP A 6 2.29 2.68 -1.64
CA ASP A 6 0.98 2.84 -1.01
C ASP A 6 1.00 2.38 0.45
N PHE A 7 0.03 2.82 1.23
CA PHE A 7 -0.08 2.50 2.64
C PHE A 7 -0.94 1.27 2.89
N ASP A 8 -2.23 1.35 2.48
CA ASP A 8 -3.23 0.33 2.78
C ASP A 8 -2.96 -0.93 1.96
N ASP A 9 -2.98 -2.08 2.63
CA ASP A 9 -2.68 -3.40 2.05
C ASP A 9 -1.36 -3.54 1.27
N THR A 10 -0.53 -2.50 1.27
CA THR A 10 0.83 -2.54 0.75
C THR A 10 1.87 -2.54 1.88
N ILE A 11 1.87 -1.54 2.77
CA ILE A 11 2.72 -1.50 3.99
C ILE A 11 1.98 -2.10 5.18
N ALA A 12 0.72 -1.74 5.35
CA ALA A 12 -0.13 -2.13 6.48
C ALA A 12 -1.16 -3.19 6.08
N GLN A 13 -1.55 -4.05 7.01
CA GLN A 13 -2.61 -5.05 6.82
C GLN A 13 -3.97 -4.41 7.09
N SER A 14 -4.44 -3.58 6.17
CA SER A 14 -5.63 -2.73 6.36
C SER A 14 -6.93 -3.51 6.20
N LEU A 15 -7.06 -4.31 5.16
CA LEU A 15 -8.30 -4.99 4.80
C LEU A 15 -8.87 -5.90 5.90
N PRO A 16 -8.05 -6.76 6.58
CA PRO A 16 -8.56 -7.58 7.67
C PRO A 16 -9.13 -6.75 8.84
N VAL A 17 -8.52 -5.60 9.14
CA VAL A 17 -8.95 -4.72 10.23
C VAL A 17 -10.26 -4.02 9.88
N VAL A 18 -10.39 -3.53 8.65
CA VAL A 18 -11.64 -2.90 8.17
C VAL A 18 -12.79 -3.89 8.20
N VAL A 19 -12.58 -5.10 7.69
CA VAL A 19 -13.61 -6.16 7.68
C VAL A 19 -14.04 -6.51 9.12
N ASP A 20 -13.09 -6.68 10.04
CA ASP A 20 -13.40 -6.98 11.45
C ASP A 20 -14.23 -5.88 12.11
N ILE A 21 -13.88 -4.60 11.89
CA ILE A 21 -14.63 -3.46 12.43
C ILE A 21 -16.04 -3.40 11.85
N ILE A 22 -16.21 -3.57 10.54
CA ILE A 22 -17.51 -3.54 9.88
C ILE A 22 -18.37 -4.70 10.35
N ASN A 23 -17.82 -5.92 10.41
CA ASN A 23 -18.53 -7.10 10.89
C ASN A 23 -19.06 -6.87 12.32
N LYS A 24 -18.24 -6.38 13.23
CA LYS A 24 -18.66 -6.08 14.61
C LYS A 24 -19.72 -4.99 14.67
N ARG A 25 -19.56 -3.91 13.89
CA ARG A 25 -20.45 -2.75 13.90
C ARG A 25 -21.84 -3.04 13.35
N TYR A 26 -21.92 -3.87 12.32
CA TYR A 26 -23.16 -4.15 11.58
C TYR A 26 -23.67 -5.58 11.76
N GLY A 27 -23.07 -6.38 12.65
CA GLY A 27 -23.49 -7.76 12.90
C GLY A 27 -23.32 -8.66 11.68
N ARG A 28 -22.16 -8.54 10.98
CA ARG A 28 -21.83 -9.32 9.79
C ARG A 28 -20.78 -10.39 10.08
N ASP A 29 -20.64 -11.33 9.15
CA ASP A 29 -19.66 -12.43 9.21
C ASP A 29 -18.94 -12.58 7.86
N THR A 30 -18.53 -11.45 7.27
CA THR A 30 -17.82 -11.42 5.98
C THR A 30 -16.39 -11.86 6.17
N ASN A 31 -15.90 -12.73 5.27
CA ASN A 31 -14.48 -13.06 5.20
C ASN A 31 -13.78 -12.13 4.19
N VAL A 32 -12.54 -11.75 4.48
CA VAL A 32 -11.69 -10.96 3.56
C VAL A 32 -11.59 -11.59 2.17
N GLN A 33 -11.59 -12.93 2.09
CA GLN A 33 -11.52 -13.66 0.83
C GLN A 33 -12.80 -13.56 -0.02
N ASP A 34 -13.92 -13.11 0.55
CA ASP A 34 -15.17 -12.96 -0.19
C ASP A 34 -15.26 -11.65 -0.97
N ILE A 35 -14.38 -10.68 -0.66
CA ILE A 35 -14.34 -9.35 -1.28
C ILE A 35 -13.79 -9.48 -2.71
N GLU A 36 -14.62 -9.11 -3.69
CA GLU A 36 -14.26 -9.10 -5.11
C GLU A 36 -14.15 -7.69 -5.69
N LYS A 37 -14.75 -6.69 -5.01
CA LYS A 37 -14.79 -5.30 -5.48
C LYS A 37 -14.18 -4.35 -4.48
N TRP A 38 -13.41 -3.40 -4.98
CA TRP A 38 -12.77 -2.37 -4.18
C TRP A 38 -13.75 -1.56 -3.31
N ASN A 39 -14.97 -1.34 -3.78
CA ASN A 39 -16.00 -0.60 -3.07
C ASN A 39 -16.81 -1.43 -2.09
N PHE A 40 -16.47 -2.72 -1.90
CA PHE A 40 -17.11 -3.67 -1.00
C PHE A 40 -18.62 -3.90 -1.25
N SER A 41 -19.15 -3.45 -2.39
CA SER A 41 -20.59 -3.56 -2.69
C SER A 41 -21.08 -4.99 -2.92
N ASP A 42 -20.17 -5.92 -3.10
CA ASP A 42 -20.44 -7.35 -3.23
C ASP A 42 -20.72 -8.03 -1.89
N VAL A 43 -20.12 -7.54 -0.81
CA VAL A 43 -20.23 -8.13 0.55
C VAL A 43 -21.02 -7.24 1.52
N TYR A 44 -21.07 -5.92 1.26
CA TYR A 44 -21.79 -4.94 2.09
C TYR A 44 -22.69 -4.03 1.22
N PRO A 45 -23.72 -4.61 0.54
CA PRO A 45 -24.54 -3.84 -0.42
C PRO A 45 -25.40 -2.75 0.23
N ASP A 46 -25.66 -2.85 1.52
CA ASP A 46 -26.47 -1.94 2.33
C ASP A 46 -25.64 -0.94 3.16
N ILE A 47 -24.31 -1.03 3.11
CA ILE A 47 -23.42 -0.09 3.80
C ILE A 47 -22.85 0.88 2.77
N SER A 48 -22.94 2.18 3.04
CA SER A 48 -22.42 3.16 2.10
C SER A 48 -20.90 3.09 1.99
N LEU A 49 -20.36 3.32 0.78
CA LEU A 49 -18.91 3.41 0.57
C LEU A 49 -18.28 4.47 1.49
N HIS A 50 -19.01 5.56 1.77
CA HIS A 50 -18.56 6.60 2.68
C HIS A 50 -18.31 6.04 4.09
N ASP A 51 -19.24 5.23 4.64
CA ASP A 51 -19.10 4.64 5.97
C ASP A 51 -17.96 3.63 6.03
N ILE A 52 -17.75 2.86 4.94
CA ILE A 52 -16.63 1.93 4.84
C ILE A 52 -15.30 2.69 4.80
N VAL A 53 -15.18 3.70 3.94
CA VAL A 53 -13.94 4.50 3.80
C VAL A 53 -13.62 5.25 5.08
N LYS A 54 -14.61 5.69 5.84
CA LYS A 54 -14.44 6.37 7.12
C LYS A 54 -13.69 5.50 8.14
N VAL A 55 -13.88 4.17 8.10
CA VAL A 55 -13.19 3.23 9.01
C VAL A 55 -11.66 3.35 8.90
N PHE A 56 -11.13 3.55 7.69
CA PHE A 56 -9.68 3.72 7.47
C PHE A 56 -9.06 4.95 8.14
N GLY A 57 -9.89 5.89 8.64
CA GLY A 57 -9.45 7.07 9.39
C GLY A 57 -9.68 6.96 10.90
N GLU A 58 -10.36 5.94 11.41
CA GLU A 58 -10.75 5.80 12.80
C GLU A 58 -9.60 5.37 13.72
N ASP A 59 -9.60 5.86 14.96
CA ASP A 59 -8.58 5.48 15.94
C ASP A 59 -8.62 4.00 16.27
N GLU A 60 -9.81 3.38 16.25
CA GLU A 60 -10.01 1.94 16.42
C GLU A 60 -9.26 1.14 15.36
N PHE A 61 -9.31 1.56 14.10
CA PHE A 61 -8.56 0.95 13.00
C PHE A 61 -7.06 0.93 13.29
N PHE A 62 -6.48 2.07 13.70
CA PHE A 62 -5.04 2.18 13.96
C PHE A 62 -4.56 1.46 15.22
N LYS A 63 -5.43 1.13 16.17
CA LYS A 63 -5.10 0.30 17.33
C LYS A 63 -4.79 -1.15 16.93
N HIS A 64 -5.46 -1.66 15.90
CA HIS A 64 -5.35 -3.04 15.45
C HIS A 64 -4.46 -3.21 14.21
N LEU A 65 -4.06 -2.11 13.58
CA LEU A 65 -3.32 -2.11 12.34
C LEU A 65 -1.88 -2.62 12.54
N LYS A 66 -1.52 -3.67 11.82
CA LYS A 66 -0.19 -4.28 11.85
C LYS A 66 0.57 -4.02 10.55
N PRO A 67 1.91 -3.93 10.58
CA PRO A 67 2.70 -3.93 9.36
C PRO A 67 2.59 -5.30 8.66
N LYS A 68 2.75 -5.29 7.33
CA LYS A 68 2.92 -6.53 6.55
C LYS A 68 4.17 -7.28 7.02
N GLU A 69 4.17 -8.60 6.86
CA GLU A 69 5.34 -9.42 7.15
C GLU A 69 6.56 -8.94 6.35
N ASP A 70 7.73 -8.93 6.95
CA ASP A 70 9.01 -8.49 6.37
C ASP A 70 9.13 -7.00 5.99
N VAL A 71 8.05 -6.22 5.99
CA VAL A 71 8.07 -4.81 5.53
C VAL A 71 9.13 -3.98 6.25
N VAL A 72 9.21 -4.08 7.58
CA VAL A 72 10.16 -3.31 8.40
C VAL A 72 11.60 -3.63 8.02
N ARG A 73 11.93 -4.92 7.92
CA ARG A 73 13.26 -5.40 7.54
C ARG A 73 13.67 -4.92 6.15
N ILE A 74 12.76 -5.00 5.18
CA ILE A 74 13.04 -4.67 3.79
C ILE A 74 13.13 -3.16 3.60
N LEU A 75 12.22 -2.38 4.17
CA LEU A 75 12.31 -0.91 4.11
C LEU A 75 13.58 -0.39 4.78
N HIS A 76 14.02 -1.00 5.89
CA HIS A 76 15.29 -0.64 6.54
C HIS A 76 16.51 -0.90 5.63
N LYS A 77 16.47 -1.96 4.78
CA LYS A 77 17.49 -2.21 3.76
C LYS A 77 17.54 -1.09 2.73
N PHE A 78 16.37 -0.67 2.23
CA PHE A 78 16.29 0.27 1.10
C PHE A 78 16.42 1.73 1.51
N CYS A 79 16.03 2.15 2.71
CA CYS A 79 16.10 3.55 3.14
C CYS A 79 17.54 4.10 3.19
N LYS A 80 18.56 3.24 3.33
CA LYS A 80 19.96 3.66 3.40
C LYS A 80 20.51 4.30 2.11
N ARG A 81 19.91 3.97 0.95
CA ARG A 81 20.42 4.38 -0.37
C ARG A 81 19.35 4.90 -1.31
N ASN A 82 18.12 4.94 -0.87
CA ASN A 82 16.97 5.38 -1.64
C ASN A 82 16.09 6.28 -0.78
N GLU A 83 15.33 7.14 -1.42
CA GLU A 83 14.32 7.95 -0.76
C GLU A 83 13.01 7.16 -0.76
N LEU A 84 12.50 6.86 0.43
CA LEU A 84 11.22 6.16 0.61
C LEU A 84 10.11 7.17 0.86
N ILE A 85 9.01 7.04 0.13
CA ILE A 85 7.88 7.98 0.19
C ILE A 85 6.58 7.18 0.19
N VAL A 86 5.85 7.23 1.29
CA VAL A 86 4.49 6.68 1.31
C VAL A 86 3.54 7.67 0.65
N VAL A 87 2.70 7.19 -0.26
CA VAL A 87 1.68 8.00 -0.96
C VAL A 87 0.32 7.33 -0.81
N SER A 88 -0.57 7.92 -0.03
CA SER A 88 -1.87 7.33 0.26
C SER A 88 -3.01 8.33 0.09
N LYS A 89 -4.17 7.86 -0.37
CA LYS A 89 -5.40 8.67 -0.39
C LYS A 89 -5.97 8.76 1.01
N VAL A 90 -6.25 9.97 1.49
CA VAL A 90 -6.63 10.23 2.87
C VAL A 90 -7.62 11.40 3.00
N ASP A 91 -8.45 11.35 4.03
CA ASP A 91 -9.05 12.55 4.65
C ASP A 91 -8.11 13.14 5.71
N THR A 92 -8.53 14.24 6.35
CA THR A 92 -7.70 14.91 7.35
C THR A 92 -7.39 14.04 8.56
N LYS A 93 -8.35 13.23 9.02
CA LYS A 93 -8.17 12.36 10.21
C LYS A 93 -7.23 11.21 9.87
N ALA A 94 -7.45 10.54 8.74
CA ALA A 94 -6.58 9.48 8.26
C ALA A 94 -5.14 9.97 7.99
N LEU A 95 -4.96 11.21 7.53
CA LEU A 95 -3.64 11.83 7.34
C LEU A 95 -2.83 11.82 8.63
N TRP A 96 -3.40 12.32 9.72
CA TRP A 96 -2.72 12.37 11.01
C TRP A 96 -2.46 11.00 11.60
N ASN A 97 -3.44 10.11 11.52
CA ASN A 97 -3.35 8.76 12.06
C ASN A 97 -2.35 7.88 11.30
N LYS A 98 -2.32 7.94 9.96
CA LYS A 98 -1.32 7.23 9.15
C LYS A 98 0.09 7.75 9.41
N ASN A 99 0.26 9.07 9.50
CA ASN A 99 1.57 9.64 9.81
C ASN A 99 2.06 9.18 11.21
N GLY A 100 1.20 9.25 12.22
CA GLY A 100 1.53 8.76 13.57
C GLY A 100 1.79 7.25 13.63
N TRP A 101 1.11 6.44 12.81
CA TRP A 101 1.40 5.02 12.68
C TRP A 101 2.79 4.78 12.05
N LEU A 102 3.15 5.53 11.01
CA LEU A 102 4.49 5.46 10.39
C LEU A 102 5.59 5.85 11.39
N ASP A 103 5.34 6.87 12.23
CA ASP A 103 6.26 7.26 13.29
C ASP A 103 6.53 6.11 14.26
N ARG A 104 5.46 5.50 14.78
CA ARG A 104 5.57 4.43 15.77
C ARG A 104 6.14 3.13 15.21
N THR A 105 5.83 2.82 13.95
CA THR A 105 6.11 1.50 13.37
C THR A 105 7.41 1.46 12.56
N LEU A 106 7.73 2.55 11.85
CA LEU A 106 8.85 2.58 10.92
C LEU A 106 9.94 3.58 11.33
N ARG A 107 9.60 4.84 11.58
CA ARG A 107 10.60 5.88 11.89
C ARG A 107 11.28 5.63 13.22
N ASN A 108 10.55 5.15 14.22
CA ASN A 108 11.09 4.78 15.54
C ASN A 108 12.17 3.68 15.50
N VAL A 109 12.16 2.86 14.45
CA VAL A 109 13.19 1.80 14.24
C VAL A 109 14.24 2.20 13.21
N GLY A 110 14.38 3.50 12.92
CA GLY A 110 15.43 4.07 12.08
C GLY A 110 15.18 4.01 10.57
N ILE A 111 13.93 3.83 10.14
CA ILE A 111 13.57 3.90 8.72
C ILE A 111 13.21 5.34 8.37
N ASP A 112 14.07 6.00 7.59
CA ASP A 112 13.75 7.31 7.01
C ASP A 112 12.73 7.15 5.89
N ILE A 113 11.49 7.59 6.15
CA ILE A 113 10.37 7.47 5.21
C ILE A 113 9.49 8.72 5.30
N LYS A 114 9.24 9.34 4.14
CA LYS A 114 8.34 10.48 4.00
C LYS A 114 6.89 10.02 3.84
N PHE A 115 5.96 10.92 4.07
CA PHE A 115 4.53 10.66 3.86
C PHE A 115 3.88 11.81 3.08
N ILE A 116 3.15 11.47 2.03
CA ILE A 116 2.34 12.37 1.20
C ILE A 116 0.90 11.85 1.22
N GLY A 117 0.01 12.61 1.83
CA GLY A 117 -1.44 12.35 1.78
C GLY A 117 -2.06 13.02 0.55
N ILE A 118 -2.77 12.26 -0.25
CA ILE A 118 -3.56 12.77 -1.37
C ILE A 118 -5.02 12.88 -0.92
N PRO A 119 -5.67 14.04 -1.03
CA PRO A 119 -7.07 14.18 -0.64
C PRO A 119 -7.96 13.17 -1.37
N LEU A 120 -8.97 12.63 -0.67
CA LEU A 120 -9.97 11.75 -1.27
C LEU A 120 -10.57 12.41 -2.53
N GLY A 121 -10.80 11.64 -3.57
CA GLY A 121 -11.29 12.11 -4.87
C GLY A 121 -10.24 12.74 -5.78
N LYS A 122 -9.00 12.92 -5.32
CA LYS A 122 -7.88 13.37 -6.16
C LYS A 122 -7.03 12.19 -6.64
N SER A 123 -6.31 12.39 -7.75
CA SER A 123 -5.43 11.39 -8.36
C SER A 123 -4.06 11.37 -7.70
N LYS A 124 -3.46 10.17 -7.57
CA LYS A 124 -2.03 10.02 -7.22
C LYS A 124 -1.11 10.58 -8.32
N GLY A 125 -1.62 10.76 -9.54
CA GLY A 125 -0.93 11.42 -10.65
C GLY A 125 -0.60 12.90 -10.42
N LEU A 126 -1.08 13.53 -9.34
CA LEU A 126 -0.66 14.86 -8.92
C LEU A 126 0.80 14.90 -8.46
N ILE A 127 1.38 13.75 -8.10
CA ILE A 127 2.77 13.64 -7.69
C ILE A 127 3.62 13.25 -8.90
N ASP A 128 4.65 14.04 -9.18
CA ASP A 128 5.66 13.65 -10.17
C ASP A 128 6.53 12.51 -9.62
N MET A 129 6.31 11.31 -10.14
CA MET A 129 7.05 10.09 -9.79
C MET A 129 8.00 9.66 -10.92
N SER A 130 8.22 10.52 -11.92
CA SER A 130 9.09 10.22 -13.07
C SER A 130 10.48 9.74 -12.61
N GLY A 131 11.00 8.70 -13.26
CA GLY A 131 12.26 8.06 -12.90
C GLY A 131 12.24 7.23 -11.60
N GLY A 132 11.10 7.20 -10.88
CA GLY A 132 10.92 6.43 -9.64
C GLY A 132 10.22 5.10 -9.84
N ILE A 133 10.01 4.41 -8.72
CA ILE A 133 9.22 3.17 -8.61
C ILE A 133 7.94 3.50 -7.85
N MET A 134 6.78 3.03 -8.30
CA MET A 134 5.53 3.04 -7.54
C MET A 134 5.07 1.61 -7.26
N ILE A 135 4.75 1.35 -5.99
CA ILE A 135 4.23 0.08 -5.48
C ILE A 135 2.84 0.36 -4.91
N ASP A 136 1.81 -0.33 -5.40
CA ASP A 136 0.42 -0.12 -5.01
C ASP A 136 -0.35 -1.43 -5.17
N ASP A 137 -1.33 -1.68 -4.33
CA ASP A 137 -2.19 -2.87 -4.42
C ASP A 137 -3.36 -2.70 -5.39
N ASN A 138 -3.52 -1.50 -5.96
CA ASN A 138 -4.62 -1.16 -6.85
C ASN A 138 -4.13 -0.70 -8.23
N VAL A 139 -4.49 -1.47 -9.27
CA VAL A 139 -4.12 -1.19 -10.66
C VAL A 139 -4.60 0.19 -11.13
N THR A 140 -5.78 0.63 -10.68
CA THR A 140 -6.30 1.95 -11.05
C THR A 140 -5.35 3.06 -10.58
N PHE A 141 -4.87 2.95 -9.34
CA PHE A 141 -3.94 3.95 -8.78
C PHE A 141 -2.55 3.86 -9.42
N LEU A 142 -2.07 2.67 -9.74
CA LEU A 142 -0.82 2.52 -10.51
C LEU A 142 -0.92 3.20 -11.88
N LYS A 143 -2.05 3.05 -12.59
CA LYS A 143 -2.26 3.67 -13.90
C LYS A 143 -2.30 5.20 -13.84
N GLU A 144 -2.76 5.77 -12.73
CA GLU A 144 -2.80 7.23 -12.53
C GLU A 144 -1.40 7.88 -12.48
N THR A 145 -0.35 7.14 -12.11
CA THR A 145 0.99 7.68 -11.87
C THR A 145 1.87 7.68 -13.13
N ASN A 146 2.89 8.53 -13.14
CA ASN A 146 3.92 8.59 -14.18
C ASN A 146 5.24 7.89 -13.75
N ALA A 147 5.22 7.03 -12.74
CA ALA A 147 6.39 6.29 -12.29
C ALA A 147 7.00 5.44 -13.43
N LYS A 148 8.33 5.41 -13.51
CA LYS A 148 9.07 4.62 -14.51
C LYS A 148 8.84 3.12 -14.35
N TYR A 149 8.78 2.66 -13.10
CA TYR A 149 8.49 1.28 -12.73
C TYR A 149 7.23 1.24 -11.88
N LYS A 150 6.29 0.39 -12.25
CA LYS A 150 5.03 0.21 -11.53
C LYS A 150 4.88 -1.25 -11.13
N ILE A 151 4.72 -1.48 -9.84
CA ILE A 151 4.67 -2.83 -9.26
C ILE A 151 3.32 -3.00 -8.57
N LEU A 152 2.53 -3.96 -9.01
CA LEU A 152 1.30 -4.34 -8.35
C LEU A 152 1.64 -5.26 -7.18
N PHE A 153 1.19 -4.86 -5.97
CA PHE A 153 1.30 -5.69 -4.77
C PHE A 153 0.01 -6.50 -4.58
N ASP A 154 0.06 -7.79 -4.85
CA ASP A 154 -1.10 -8.68 -4.76
C ASP A 154 -1.20 -9.28 -3.36
N ASN A 155 -2.32 -9.06 -2.67
CA ASN A 155 -2.56 -9.58 -1.32
C ASN A 155 -3.22 -10.97 -1.32
N ASN A 156 -3.28 -11.66 -2.45
CA ASN A 156 -3.89 -12.99 -2.61
C ASN A 156 -5.38 -13.05 -2.22
N THR A 157 -6.09 -11.91 -2.16
CA THR A 157 -7.56 -11.88 -2.05
C THR A 157 -8.20 -11.98 -3.44
N LYS A 158 -9.49 -12.31 -3.52
CA LYS A 158 -10.20 -12.34 -4.81
C LYS A 158 -10.10 -11.01 -5.54
N PHE A 159 -10.30 -9.88 -4.83
CA PHE A 159 -10.16 -8.54 -5.39
C PHE A 159 -8.80 -8.34 -6.06
N HIS A 160 -7.71 -8.62 -5.35
CA HIS A 160 -6.36 -8.38 -5.85
C HIS A 160 -6.02 -9.30 -7.03
N ARG A 161 -6.34 -10.59 -6.94
CA ARG A 161 -6.10 -11.56 -8.02
C ARG A 161 -6.87 -11.26 -9.30
N ASN A 162 -8.08 -10.71 -9.18
CA ASN A 162 -8.93 -10.40 -10.33
C ASN A 162 -8.49 -9.13 -11.10
N GLN A 163 -7.56 -8.34 -10.56
CA GLN A 163 -7.05 -7.16 -11.24
C GLN A 163 -6.22 -7.54 -12.47
N LYS A 164 -6.58 -7.00 -13.63
CA LYS A 164 -5.82 -7.19 -14.88
C LYS A 164 -4.62 -6.27 -14.91
N TRP A 165 -3.43 -6.84 -14.82
CA TRP A 165 -2.16 -6.14 -14.84
C TRP A 165 -1.12 -6.96 -15.61
N ASP A 166 -0.51 -6.35 -16.61
CA ASP A 166 0.51 -6.94 -17.50
C ASP A 166 1.95 -6.54 -17.13
N GLY A 167 2.09 -5.67 -16.11
CA GLY A 167 3.38 -5.27 -15.56
C GLY A 167 3.88 -6.19 -14.44
N ILE A 168 4.84 -5.70 -13.67
CA ILE A 168 5.42 -6.45 -12.54
C ILE A 168 4.36 -6.64 -11.46
N ARG A 169 4.20 -7.89 -10.99
CA ARG A 169 3.31 -8.27 -9.88
C ARG A 169 4.12 -9.06 -8.85
N VAL A 170 3.90 -8.75 -7.58
CA VAL A 170 4.45 -9.47 -6.43
C VAL A 170 3.35 -9.70 -5.41
N ASP A 171 3.41 -10.75 -4.60
CA ASP A 171 2.39 -11.08 -3.61
C ASP A 171 2.90 -11.04 -2.16
N ASN A 172 4.16 -10.71 -1.97
CA ASN A 172 4.77 -10.57 -0.65
C ASN A 172 6.02 -9.66 -0.69
N TRP A 173 6.45 -9.21 0.48
CA TRP A 173 7.61 -8.32 0.60
C TRP A 173 8.95 -9.00 0.27
N LYS A 174 9.08 -10.33 0.37
CA LYS A 174 10.32 -11.04 -0.01
C LYS A 174 10.55 -11.00 -1.51
N ASP A 175 9.50 -11.25 -2.29
CA ASP A 175 9.57 -11.14 -3.75
C ASP A 175 9.75 -9.68 -4.19
N LEU A 176 9.11 -8.74 -3.50
CA LEU A 176 9.33 -7.32 -3.72
C LEU A 176 10.79 -6.90 -3.47
N ASP A 177 11.46 -7.46 -2.46
CA ASP A 177 12.89 -7.21 -2.19
C ASP A 177 13.77 -7.62 -3.38
N ILE A 178 13.50 -8.77 -3.99
CA ILE A 178 14.21 -9.25 -5.19
C ILE A 178 14.01 -8.27 -6.35
N VAL A 179 12.76 -7.97 -6.67
CA VAL A 179 12.39 -7.07 -7.78
C VAL A 179 13.00 -5.68 -7.61
N LEU A 180 12.91 -5.09 -6.40
CA LEU A 180 13.51 -3.78 -6.12
C LEU A 180 15.02 -3.79 -6.27
N SER A 181 15.68 -4.86 -5.81
CA SER A 181 17.14 -5.01 -5.92
C SER A 181 17.59 -5.09 -7.38
N GLU A 182 16.86 -5.82 -8.21
CA GLU A 182 17.11 -5.93 -9.66
C GLU A 182 16.94 -4.59 -10.39
N ILE A 183 15.82 -3.89 -10.15
CA ILE A 183 15.55 -2.58 -10.76
C ILE A 183 16.64 -1.58 -10.39
N ILE A 184 16.97 -1.49 -9.10
CA ILE A 184 17.96 -0.53 -8.61
C ILE A 184 19.36 -0.85 -9.14
N SER A 185 19.73 -2.12 -9.26
CA SER A 185 21.01 -2.54 -9.83
C SER A 185 21.09 -2.16 -11.31
N LYS A 186 20.05 -2.41 -12.08
CA LYS A 186 19.93 -2.03 -13.48
C LYS A 186 20.09 -0.50 -13.68
N GLU A 187 19.41 0.29 -12.86
CA GLU A 187 19.48 1.75 -12.95
C GLU A 187 20.86 2.33 -12.58
N LYS A 188 21.63 1.61 -11.77
CA LYS A 188 23.00 2.01 -11.41
C LYS A 188 24.05 1.52 -12.41
N GLY A 189 23.65 0.84 -13.49
CA GLY A 189 24.59 0.26 -14.47
C GLY A 189 25.41 -0.91 -13.91
N ILE A 190 25.01 -1.46 -12.77
CA ILE A 190 25.63 -2.64 -12.17
C ILE A 190 24.98 -3.86 -12.83
N THR A 191 25.44 -4.24 -14.02
CA THR A 191 25.12 -5.54 -14.58
C THR A 191 25.83 -6.59 -13.74
N ASN A 192 25.06 -7.46 -13.09
CA ASN A 192 25.62 -8.69 -12.50
C ASN A 192 26.18 -9.50 -13.66
N GLY A 193 27.49 -9.43 -13.88
CA GLY A 193 28.18 -10.33 -14.79
C GLY A 193 27.83 -11.76 -14.37
N LYS A 194 27.24 -12.53 -15.28
CA LYS A 194 27.08 -13.97 -15.11
C LYS A 194 28.48 -14.55 -14.92
N ILE A 195 28.73 -15.11 -13.73
CA ILE A 195 29.80 -16.08 -13.50
C ILE A 195 29.28 -17.43 -13.96
#